data_8cd46581c4c6971a64c5c4029606a532
#
_entry.id   8cd46581c4c6971a64c5c4029606a532
#
_cell.length_a   1.000
_cell.length_b   1.000
_cell.length_c   1.000
_cell.angle_alpha   90.00
_cell.angle_beta   90.00
_cell.angle_gamma   90.00
#
_symmetry.space_group_name_H-M   'P 1'
#
loop_
_entity.id
_entity.type
_entity.pdbx_description
1 polymer ?
#
loop_
_entity_poly.entity_id
_entity_poly.type
_entity_poly.pdbx_seq_one_letter_code
_entity_poly.pdbx_strand_id
1 'polypeptide(L)'
;MLLSNVIPLSKELALPKTSKHKGWHISQFIESKSLPWALMGLFIGFTYSGVLVFIPIELNSMGAGIRGSAFFAIFALMIIISRPLVGKVYARYGSKFIIYPGLGLFILGLFGLGLATTPMAIIFTAPLLGLGYGAAQPAFQALAIQSAPIERAGVSTATYFLALDISVGAGSIILALLANALGYQYLYIIAALVMVIALSLYHVWIKKYTPLER
;
A
#
# COMPACT_ATOMS: atom_id res chain seq x y z
N MET A 1 22.65 5.78 40.16
CA MET A 1 23.95 6.11 39.52
C MET A 1 24.69 4.83 39.09
N LEU A 2 24.03 3.88 38.39
CA LEU A 2 24.61 2.56 38.03
C LEU A 2 24.10 1.97 36.70
N LEU A 3 23.58 2.76 35.76
CA LEU A 3 23.13 2.26 34.43
C LEU A 3 23.76 2.99 33.23
N SER A 4 24.78 3.82 33.43
CA SER A 4 25.41 4.60 32.34
C SER A 4 26.56 3.88 31.61
N ASN A 5 26.96 2.65 32.04
CA ASN A 5 28.16 1.99 31.51
C ASN A 5 27.89 0.70 30.70
N VAL A 6 26.66 0.44 30.22
CA VAL A 6 26.35 -0.84 29.55
C VAL A 6 26.26 -0.73 28.02
N ILE A 7 26.30 0.47 27.47
CA ILE A 7 26.33 0.63 26.00
C ILE A 7 27.62 1.38 25.65
N PRO A 8 28.66 0.71 25.15
CA PRO A 8 29.74 1.41 24.49
C PRO A 8 29.14 2.03 23.20
N LEU A 9 28.82 3.32 23.28
CA LEU A 9 28.56 4.11 22.06
C LEU A 9 29.83 4.02 21.23
N SER A 10 29.83 3.10 20.26
CA SER A 10 30.91 2.97 19.31
C SER A 10 31.09 4.34 18.63
N LYS A 11 32.29 4.83 18.66
CA LYS A 11 32.76 6.13 18.14
C LYS A 11 32.58 6.29 16.63
N GLU A 12 31.84 5.39 15.98
CA GLU A 12 31.65 5.30 14.52
C GLU A 12 30.25 5.74 14.03
N LEU A 13 29.39 6.28 14.87
CA LEU A 13 28.26 7.07 14.38
C LEU A 13 28.76 8.47 13.99
N ALA A 14 29.69 8.51 13.04
CA ALA A 14 29.94 9.72 12.28
C ALA A 14 28.66 10.01 11.49
N LEU A 15 27.81 10.90 12.01
CA LEU A 15 26.68 11.44 11.30
C LEU A 15 27.18 11.86 9.91
N PRO A 16 26.57 11.41 8.82
CA PRO A 16 26.98 11.81 7.50
C PRO A 16 27.01 13.33 7.49
N LYS A 17 28.16 13.91 7.06
CA LYS A 17 28.33 15.35 6.94
C LYS A 17 27.17 15.86 6.11
N THR A 18 26.26 16.61 6.73
CA THR A 18 25.18 17.29 6.04
C THR A 18 25.84 18.20 5.01
N SER A 19 25.76 17.81 3.74
CA SER A 19 26.20 18.67 2.65
C SER A 19 25.33 19.93 2.73
N LYS A 20 25.97 21.09 2.87
CA LYS A 20 25.30 22.39 2.87
C LYS A 20 24.68 22.59 1.48
N HIS A 21 23.48 22.09 1.26
CA HIS A 21 22.72 22.42 0.06
C HIS A 21 22.19 23.85 0.19
N LYS A 22 22.80 24.76 -0.55
CA LYS A 22 22.30 26.12 -0.79
C LYS A 22 21.10 26.00 -1.74
N GLY A 23 19.88 26.10 -1.21
CA GLY A 23 18.64 26.19 -1.99
C GLY A 23 17.69 25.00 -1.80
N TRP A 24 16.40 25.29 -1.91
CA TRP A 24 15.34 24.30 -1.87
C TRP A 24 15.16 23.69 -3.27
N HIS A 25 15.68 22.48 -3.49
CA HIS A 25 15.49 21.75 -4.73
C HIS A 25 14.53 20.58 -4.49
N ILE A 26 13.54 20.38 -5.36
CA ILE A 26 12.57 19.29 -5.31
C ILE A 26 13.27 17.93 -5.21
N SER A 27 14.44 17.78 -5.82
CA SER A 27 15.27 16.56 -5.75
C SER A 27 15.76 16.19 -4.34
N GLN A 28 15.66 17.11 -3.36
CA GLN A 28 15.96 16.81 -1.96
C GLN A 28 14.82 16.06 -1.26
N PHE A 29 13.59 16.23 -1.75
CA PHE A 29 12.36 15.70 -1.15
C PHE A 29 11.79 14.50 -1.91
N ILE A 30 12.18 14.31 -3.17
CA ILE A 30 11.68 13.22 -4.03
C ILE A 30 12.89 12.41 -4.56
N GLU A 31 12.77 11.09 -4.43
CA GLU A 31 13.73 10.15 -4.99
C GLU A 31 13.25 9.63 -6.35
N SER A 32 13.93 10.04 -7.41
CA SER A 32 13.52 9.70 -8.78
C SER A 32 13.55 8.20 -9.07
N LYS A 33 14.47 7.45 -8.47
CA LYS A 33 14.57 6.00 -8.67
C LYS A 33 13.41 5.25 -8.02
N SER A 34 12.77 5.84 -7.03
CA SER A 34 11.62 5.27 -6.33
C SER A 34 10.27 5.58 -6.98
N LEU A 35 10.24 6.50 -7.96
CA LEU A 35 9.00 6.94 -8.62
C LEU A 35 8.18 5.78 -9.23
N PRO A 36 8.75 4.77 -9.88
CA PRO A 36 7.96 3.64 -10.38
C PRO A 36 7.20 2.92 -9.27
N TRP A 37 7.84 2.72 -8.12
CA TRP A 37 7.23 2.07 -6.96
C TRP A 37 6.27 2.98 -6.21
N ALA A 38 6.55 4.29 -6.16
CA ALA A 38 5.64 5.30 -5.64
C ALA A 38 4.36 5.38 -6.46
N LEU A 39 4.42 5.20 -7.79
CA LEU A 39 3.23 5.08 -8.64
C LEU A 39 2.42 3.82 -8.31
N MET A 40 3.05 2.70 -7.95
CA MET A 40 2.31 1.54 -7.42
C MET A 40 1.61 1.87 -6.09
N GLY A 41 2.29 2.63 -5.22
CA GLY A 41 1.69 3.18 -3.99
C GLY A 41 0.46 4.05 -4.28
N LEU A 42 0.51 4.87 -5.35
CA LEU A 42 -0.61 5.70 -5.79
C LEU A 42 -1.82 4.85 -6.21
N PHE A 43 -1.63 3.78 -6.99
CA PHE A 43 -2.72 2.88 -7.36
C PHE A 43 -3.33 2.17 -6.13
N ILE A 44 -2.47 1.71 -5.22
CA ILE A 44 -2.93 1.06 -3.97
C ILE A 44 -3.71 2.06 -3.10
N GLY A 45 -3.18 3.27 -2.89
CA GLY A 45 -3.84 4.28 -2.06
C GLY A 45 -5.19 4.72 -2.65
N PHE A 46 -5.26 4.90 -3.98
CA PHE A 46 -6.51 5.21 -4.67
C PHE A 46 -7.59 4.14 -4.40
N THR A 47 -7.27 2.87 -4.62
CA THR A 47 -8.24 1.79 -4.44
C THR A 47 -8.54 1.52 -2.96
N TYR A 48 -7.54 1.68 -2.08
CA TYR A 48 -7.70 1.59 -0.64
C TYR A 48 -8.63 2.67 -0.08
N SER A 49 -8.63 3.89 -0.64
CA SER A 49 -9.56 4.94 -0.23
C SER A 49 -11.03 4.52 -0.43
N GLY A 50 -11.31 3.74 -1.48
CA GLY A 50 -12.61 3.13 -1.70
C GLY A 50 -13.05 2.22 -0.56
N VAL A 51 -12.14 1.37 -0.10
CA VAL A 51 -12.40 0.47 1.03
C VAL A 51 -12.57 1.26 2.33
N LEU A 52 -11.67 2.20 2.61
CA LEU A 52 -11.62 2.92 3.88
C LEU A 52 -12.84 3.83 4.08
N VAL A 53 -13.23 4.56 3.04
CA VAL A 53 -14.27 5.60 3.13
C VAL A 53 -15.67 5.06 2.88
N PHE A 54 -15.83 4.19 1.86
CA PHE A 54 -17.18 3.85 1.38
C PHE A 54 -17.79 2.62 2.02
N ILE A 55 -17.02 1.66 2.54
CA ILE A 55 -17.59 0.49 3.23
C ILE A 55 -18.43 0.89 4.45
N PRO A 56 -17.99 1.80 5.35
CA PRO A 56 -18.82 2.23 6.47
C PRO A 56 -20.12 2.91 6.00
N ILE A 57 -20.03 3.71 4.95
CA ILE A 57 -21.17 4.46 4.40
C ILE A 57 -22.18 3.50 3.80
N GLU A 58 -21.72 2.54 2.99
CA GLU A 58 -22.55 1.53 2.34
C GLU A 58 -23.22 0.61 3.36
N LEU A 59 -22.49 0.09 4.34
CA LEU A 59 -23.07 -0.74 5.38
C LEU A 59 -24.09 0.02 6.24
N ASN A 60 -23.86 1.31 6.48
CA ASN A 60 -24.81 2.14 7.19
C ASN A 60 -26.09 2.37 6.37
N SER A 61 -25.98 2.58 5.07
CA SER A 61 -27.14 2.71 4.16
C SER A 61 -28.00 1.43 4.09
N MET A 62 -27.35 0.27 4.31
CA MET A 62 -28.05 -1.03 4.42
C MET A 62 -28.62 -1.31 5.82
N GLY A 63 -28.60 -0.35 6.75
CA GLY A 63 -29.04 -0.55 8.15
C GLY A 63 -28.12 -1.47 8.95
N ALA A 64 -26.89 -1.68 8.52
CA ALA A 64 -25.93 -2.62 9.08
C ALA A 64 -24.64 -1.95 9.56
N GLY A 65 -24.69 -0.68 9.97
CA GLY A 65 -23.52 0.13 10.31
C GLY A 65 -22.59 -0.48 11.35
N ILE A 66 -23.13 -1.18 12.36
CA ILE A 66 -22.32 -1.90 13.36
C ILE A 66 -21.44 -3.00 12.73
N ARG A 67 -21.81 -3.54 11.59
CA ARG A 67 -21.04 -4.56 10.86
C ARG A 67 -19.81 -3.98 10.17
N GLY A 68 -19.74 -2.66 10.00
CA GLY A 68 -18.52 -1.96 9.53
C GLY A 68 -17.35 -2.19 10.47
N SER A 69 -17.57 -2.17 11.78
CA SER A 69 -16.54 -2.49 12.78
C SER A 69 -16.02 -3.92 12.64
N ALA A 70 -16.92 -4.90 12.39
CA ALA A 70 -16.52 -6.28 12.15
C ALA A 70 -15.68 -6.42 10.85
N PHE A 71 -16.06 -5.73 9.77
CA PHE A 71 -15.27 -5.71 8.54
C PHE A 71 -13.85 -5.22 8.82
N PHE A 72 -13.68 -4.06 9.44
CA PHE A 72 -12.36 -3.50 9.70
C PHE A 72 -11.57 -4.30 10.73
N ALA A 73 -12.22 -4.95 11.70
CA ALA A 73 -11.53 -5.85 12.62
C ALA A 73 -10.92 -7.06 11.88
N ILE A 74 -11.69 -7.69 10.98
CA ILE A 74 -11.19 -8.80 10.16
C ILE A 74 -10.12 -8.32 9.19
N PHE A 75 -10.33 -7.19 8.52
CA PHE A 75 -9.37 -6.57 7.61
C PHE A 75 -8.03 -6.30 8.31
N ALA A 76 -8.05 -5.65 9.49
CA ALA A 76 -6.85 -5.36 10.27
C ALA A 76 -6.16 -6.65 10.76
N LEU A 77 -6.92 -7.65 11.21
CA LEU A 77 -6.38 -8.95 11.62
C LEU A 77 -5.64 -9.63 10.46
N MET A 78 -6.20 -9.59 9.26
CA MET A 78 -5.56 -10.16 8.07
C MET A 78 -4.29 -9.41 7.66
N ILE A 79 -4.25 -8.08 7.80
CA ILE A 79 -3.02 -7.30 7.63
C ILE A 79 -1.96 -7.75 8.63
N ILE A 80 -2.31 -7.92 9.90
CA ILE A 80 -1.37 -8.37 10.94
C ILE A 80 -0.82 -9.77 10.61
N ILE A 81 -1.70 -10.69 10.22
CA ILE A 81 -1.31 -12.06 9.84
C ILE A 81 -0.42 -12.07 8.60
N SER A 82 -0.65 -11.17 7.64
CA SER A 82 0.15 -11.10 6.40
C SER A 82 1.60 -10.68 6.67
N ARG A 83 1.87 -9.83 7.68
CA ARG A 83 3.20 -9.25 7.94
C ARG A 83 4.32 -10.27 8.10
N PRO A 84 4.21 -11.30 9.00
CA PRO A 84 5.27 -12.30 9.15
C PRO A 84 5.41 -13.19 7.92
N LEU A 85 4.31 -13.45 7.19
CA LEU A 85 4.35 -14.22 5.94
C LEU A 85 5.11 -13.45 4.85
N VAL A 86 4.80 -12.16 4.69
CA VAL A 86 5.47 -11.27 3.74
C VAL A 86 6.97 -11.23 4.00
N GLY A 87 7.40 -11.02 5.26
CA GLY A 87 8.82 -10.97 5.60
C GLY A 87 9.57 -12.25 5.24
N LYS A 88 9.02 -13.41 5.61
CA LYS A 88 9.63 -14.73 5.32
C LYS A 88 9.69 -15.05 3.83
N VAL A 89 8.59 -14.82 3.12
CA VAL A 89 8.51 -15.12 1.67
C VAL A 89 9.38 -14.15 0.88
N TYR A 90 9.39 -12.86 1.25
CA TYR A 90 10.23 -11.86 0.61
C TYR A 90 11.72 -12.23 0.72
N ALA A 91 12.17 -12.60 1.93
CA ALA A 91 13.56 -12.96 2.17
C ALA A 91 13.99 -14.23 1.42
N ARG A 92 13.05 -15.18 1.19
CA ARG A 92 13.38 -16.48 0.60
C ARG A 92 13.17 -16.55 -0.92
N TYR A 93 12.12 -15.89 -1.41
CA TYR A 93 11.65 -16.05 -2.80
C TYR A 93 11.59 -14.74 -3.59
N GLY A 94 11.85 -13.59 -2.91
CA GLY A 94 11.82 -12.28 -3.54
C GLY A 94 10.42 -11.66 -3.62
N SER A 95 10.38 -10.43 -4.18
CA SER A 95 9.19 -9.56 -4.21
C SER A 95 8.04 -10.14 -5.05
N LYS A 96 8.35 -10.84 -6.15
CA LYS A 96 7.35 -11.37 -7.09
C LYS A 96 6.36 -12.31 -6.42
N PHE A 97 6.88 -13.21 -5.57
CA PHE A 97 6.07 -14.22 -4.87
C PHE A 97 5.12 -13.63 -3.80
N ILE A 98 5.25 -12.35 -3.52
CA ILE A 98 4.36 -11.61 -2.62
C ILE A 98 3.42 -10.70 -3.39
N ILE A 99 3.97 -9.95 -4.34
CA ILE A 99 3.22 -8.90 -5.03
C ILE A 99 2.14 -9.49 -5.94
N TYR A 100 2.45 -10.54 -6.72
CA TYR A 100 1.44 -11.16 -7.59
C TYR A 100 0.26 -11.73 -6.80
N PRO A 101 0.45 -12.62 -5.80
CA PRO A 101 -0.68 -13.12 -5.04
C PRO A 101 -1.34 -12.02 -4.18
N GLY A 102 -0.56 -11.07 -3.63
CA GLY A 102 -1.10 -9.94 -2.87
C GLY A 102 -2.03 -9.07 -3.70
N LEU A 103 -1.59 -8.64 -4.88
CA LEU A 103 -2.44 -7.88 -5.82
C LEU A 103 -3.63 -8.71 -6.31
N GLY A 104 -3.43 -10.00 -6.59
CA GLY A 104 -4.50 -10.91 -6.99
C GLY A 104 -5.60 -11.01 -5.94
N LEU A 105 -5.24 -11.21 -4.66
CA LEU A 105 -6.19 -11.24 -3.55
C LEU A 105 -6.90 -9.90 -3.37
N PHE A 106 -6.18 -8.78 -3.51
CA PHE A 106 -6.77 -7.45 -3.39
C PHE A 106 -7.76 -7.17 -4.52
N ILE A 107 -7.43 -7.52 -5.77
CA ILE A 107 -8.30 -7.42 -6.94
C ILE A 107 -9.56 -8.28 -6.73
N LEU A 108 -9.41 -9.55 -6.32
CA LEU A 108 -10.53 -10.44 -6.05
C LEU A 108 -11.44 -9.90 -4.94
N GLY A 109 -10.85 -9.33 -3.89
CA GLY A 109 -11.61 -8.67 -2.82
C GLY A 109 -12.41 -7.46 -3.31
N LEU A 110 -11.82 -6.61 -4.17
CA LEU A 110 -12.51 -5.45 -4.77
C LEU A 110 -13.63 -5.88 -5.71
N PHE A 111 -13.41 -6.89 -6.57
CA PHE A 111 -14.49 -7.46 -7.38
C PHE A 111 -15.58 -8.08 -6.51
N GLY A 112 -15.20 -8.77 -5.44
CA GLY A 112 -16.14 -9.31 -4.47
C GLY A 112 -17.02 -8.22 -3.84
N LEU A 113 -16.45 -7.04 -3.50
CA LEU A 113 -17.21 -5.89 -3.04
C LEU A 113 -18.18 -5.37 -4.12
N GLY A 114 -17.72 -5.26 -5.37
CA GLY A 114 -18.56 -4.82 -6.49
C GLY A 114 -19.73 -5.74 -6.78
N LEU A 115 -19.64 -7.01 -6.40
CA LEU A 115 -20.71 -8.01 -6.56
C LEU A 115 -21.53 -8.21 -5.28
N ALA A 116 -21.11 -7.64 -4.16
CA ALA A 116 -21.78 -7.82 -2.88
C ALA A 116 -23.10 -7.06 -2.83
N THR A 117 -24.19 -7.75 -2.55
CA THR A 117 -25.54 -7.19 -2.41
C THR A 117 -26.05 -7.24 -0.97
N THR A 118 -25.32 -7.87 -0.08
CA THR A 118 -25.69 -8.04 1.33
C THR A 118 -24.55 -7.64 2.26
N PRO A 119 -24.86 -7.15 3.47
CA PRO A 119 -23.81 -6.79 4.44
C PRO A 119 -22.85 -7.95 4.78
N MET A 120 -23.35 -9.20 4.77
CA MET A 120 -22.50 -10.37 5.01
C MET A 120 -21.55 -10.63 3.84
N ALA A 121 -22.01 -10.46 2.59
CA ALA A 121 -21.14 -10.59 1.42
C ALA A 121 -19.98 -9.57 1.47
N ILE A 122 -20.24 -8.32 1.89
CA ILE A 122 -19.20 -7.30 2.11
C ILE A 122 -18.19 -7.80 3.15
N ILE A 123 -18.63 -8.31 4.29
CA ILE A 123 -17.73 -8.79 5.35
C ILE A 123 -16.84 -9.94 4.86
N PHE A 124 -17.36 -10.85 4.03
CA PHE A 124 -16.59 -11.97 3.49
C PHE A 124 -15.46 -11.53 2.54
N THR A 125 -15.47 -10.30 2.02
CA THR A 125 -14.35 -9.76 1.23
C THR A 125 -13.19 -9.26 2.10
N ALA A 126 -13.42 -8.95 3.38
CA ALA A 126 -12.42 -8.39 4.28
C ALA A 126 -11.13 -9.22 4.39
N PRO A 127 -11.17 -10.57 4.48
CA PRO A 127 -9.95 -11.37 4.47
C PRO A 127 -9.12 -11.22 3.21
N LEU A 128 -9.74 -11.21 2.05
CA LEU A 128 -9.05 -11.08 0.76
C LEU A 128 -8.38 -9.70 0.65
N LEU A 129 -9.13 -8.66 1.00
CA LEU A 129 -8.63 -7.28 0.97
C LEU A 129 -7.51 -7.08 1.99
N GLY A 130 -7.66 -7.58 3.22
CA GLY A 130 -6.67 -7.43 4.28
C GLY A 130 -5.36 -8.16 3.97
N LEU A 131 -5.43 -9.41 3.48
CA LEU A 131 -4.25 -10.17 3.06
C LEU A 131 -3.59 -9.51 1.84
N GLY A 132 -4.38 -9.11 0.85
CA GLY A 132 -3.89 -8.49 -0.38
C GLY A 132 -3.18 -7.16 -0.12
N TYR A 133 -3.84 -6.23 0.58
CA TYR A 133 -3.27 -4.94 0.95
C TYR A 133 -2.04 -5.10 1.87
N GLY A 134 -2.17 -5.94 2.91
CA GLY A 134 -1.11 -6.18 3.87
C GLY A 134 0.14 -6.84 3.28
N ALA A 135 0.00 -7.53 2.14
CA ALA A 135 1.11 -8.09 1.39
C ALA A 135 1.70 -7.10 0.38
N ALA A 136 0.87 -6.49 -0.46
CA ALA A 136 1.33 -5.67 -1.58
C ALA A 136 1.93 -4.33 -1.14
N GLN A 137 1.28 -3.61 -0.20
CA GLN A 137 1.72 -2.28 0.22
C GLN A 137 3.15 -2.27 0.79
N PRO A 138 3.53 -3.13 1.77
CA PRO A 138 4.89 -3.11 2.30
C PRO A 138 5.92 -3.67 1.31
N ALA A 139 5.52 -4.56 0.39
CA ALA A 139 6.42 -5.07 -0.63
C ALA A 139 6.82 -3.97 -1.62
N PHE A 140 5.88 -3.13 -2.07
CA PHE A 140 6.21 -1.97 -2.91
C PHE A 140 7.02 -0.90 -2.18
N GLN A 141 6.75 -0.66 -0.90
CA GLN A 141 7.57 0.21 -0.07
C GLN A 141 9.02 -0.30 0.00
N ALA A 142 9.21 -1.61 0.21
CA ALA A 142 10.55 -2.21 0.24
C ALA A 142 11.27 -2.05 -1.10
N LEU A 143 10.59 -2.25 -2.23
CA LEU A 143 11.16 -2.02 -3.57
C LEU A 143 11.52 -0.55 -3.79
N ALA A 144 10.69 0.39 -3.32
CA ALA A 144 11.01 1.82 -3.38
C ALA A 144 12.31 2.13 -2.63
N ILE A 145 12.47 1.62 -1.41
CA ILE A 145 13.68 1.82 -0.60
C ILE A 145 14.89 1.16 -1.27
N GLN A 146 14.77 -0.06 -1.76
CA GLN A 146 15.86 -0.80 -2.41
C GLN A 146 16.33 -0.18 -3.73
N SER A 147 15.47 0.60 -4.39
CA SER A 147 15.82 1.29 -5.65
C SER A 147 16.69 2.53 -5.44
N ALA A 148 16.76 3.04 -4.22
CA ALA A 148 17.50 4.24 -3.86
C ALA A 148 18.86 3.91 -3.20
N PRO A 149 19.85 4.83 -3.25
CA PRO A 149 21.04 4.73 -2.42
C PRO A 149 20.69 4.71 -0.93
N ILE A 150 21.51 4.02 -0.12
CA ILE A 150 21.25 3.83 1.32
C ILE A 150 21.09 5.17 2.07
N GLU A 151 21.85 6.18 1.67
CA GLU A 151 21.82 7.53 2.25
C GLU A 151 20.49 8.25 1.95
N ARG A 152 19.75 7.79 0.95
CA ARG A 152 18.47 8.36 0.52
C ARG A 152 17.27 7.47 0.82
N ALA A 153 17.44 6.41 1.61
CA ALA A 153 16.37 5.49 1.99
C ALA A 153 15.19 6.21 2.66
N GLY A 154 15.47 7.20 3.51
CA GLY A 154 14.43 8.04 4.13
C GLY A 154 13.63 8.87 3.11
N VAL A 155 14.31 9.48 2.13
CA VAL A 155 13.66 10.25 1.05
C VAL A 155 12.83 9.34 0.16
N SER A 156 13.32 8.13 -0.14
CA SER A 156 12.60 7.12 -0.89
C SER A 156 11.30 6.70 -0.18
N THR A 157 11.38 6.43 1.13
CA THR A 157 10.22 6.12 1.95
C THR A 157 9.20 7.27 1.94
N ALA A 158 9.67 8.51 2.11
CA ALA A 158 8.82 9.70 2.05
C ALA A 158 8.15 9.87 0.67
N THR A 159 8.88 9.62 -0.42
CA THR A 159 8.35 9.67 -1.79
C THR A 159 7.23 8.66 -1.99
N TYR A 160 7.40 7.43 -1.48
CA TYR A 160 6.39 6.38 -1.56
C TYR A 160 5.12 6.74 -0.78
N PHE A 161 5.26 7.16 0.49
CA PHE A 161 4.11 7.51 1.32
C PHE A 161 3.41 8.78 0.84
N LEU A 162 4.14 9.77 0.35
CA LEU A 162 3.56 10.96 -0.24
C LEU A 162 2.61 10.61 -1.41
N ALA A 163 3.05 9.72 -2.31
CA ALA A 163 2.21 9.25 -3.41
C ALA A 163 0.97 8.49 -2.90
N LEU A 164 1.16 7.62 -1.92
CA LEU A 164 0.07 6.85 -1.29
C LEU A 164 -0.95 7.78 -0.63
N ASP A 165 -0.52 8.74 0.18
CA ASP A 165 -1.40 9.63 0.93
C ASP A 165 -2.15 10.61 0.02
N ILE A 166 -1.46 11.20 -0.98
CA ILE A 166 -2.11 12.02 -2.01
C ILE A 166 -3.19 11.21 -2.72
N SER A 167 -2.92 9.95 -3.06
CA SER A 167 -3.87 9.11 -3.76
C SER A 167 -5.06 8.69 -2.89
N VAL A 168 -4.88 8.51 -1.59
CA VAL A 168 -6.00 8.28 -0.66
C VAL A 168 -6.91 9.51 -0.61
N GLY A 169 -6.33 10.72 -0.49
CA GLY A 169 -7.09 11.96 -0.48
C GLY A 169 -7.83 12.22 -1.80
N ALA A 170 -7.11 12.25 -2.92
CA ALA A 170 -7.69 12.48 -4.24
C ALA A 170 -8.64 11.34 -4.66
N GLY A 171 -8.27 10.09 -4.33
CA GLY A 171 -9.08 8.90 -4.61
C GLY A 171 -10.44 8.95 -3.93
N SER A 172 -10.50 9.38 -2.67
CA SER A 172 -11.76 9.50 -1.94
C SER A 172 -12.72 10.48 -2.62
N ILE A 173 -12.20 11.60 -3.17
CA ILE A 173 -13.02 12.58 -3.90
C ILE A 173 -13.52 12.00 -5.23
N ILE A 174 -12.62 11.42 -6.02
CA ILE A 174 -12.96 10.85 -7.33
C ILE A 174 -13.97 9.70 -7.16
N LEU A 175 -13.73 8.81 -6.19
CA LEU A 175 -14.61 7.68 -5.94
C LEU A 175 -15.95 8.13 -5.35
N ALA A 176 -16.02 9.26 -4.61
CA ALA A 176 -17.28 9.84 -4.17
C ALA A 176 -18.15 10.27 -5.36
N LEU A 177 -17.56 10.92 -6.35
CA LEU A 177 -18.27 11.30 -7.58
C LEU A 177 -18.80 10.07 -8.32
N LEU A 178 -17.99 9.01 -8.41
CA LEU A 178 -18.40 7.74 -9.03
C LEU A 178 -19.51 7.05 -8.24
N ALA A 179 -19.42 7.00 -6.91
CA ALA A 179 -20.45 6.42 -6.06
C ALA A 179 -21.80 7.12 -6.20
N ASN A 180 -21.78 8.47 -6.28
CA ASN A 180 -22.99 9.27 -6.48
C ASN A 180 -23.60 9.08 -7.87
N ALA A 181 -22.77 8.90 -8.91
CA ALA A 181 -23.25 8.76 -10.29
C ALA A 181 -23.71 7.35 -10.64
N LEU A 182 -22.98 6.33 -10.16
CA LEU A 182 -23.11 4.94 -10.60
C LEU A 182 -23.47 3.97 -9.47
N GLY A 183 -23.28 4.37 -8.20
CA GLY A 183 -23.47 3.51 -7.04
C GLY A 183 -22.19 2.80 -6.58
N TYR A 184 -22.24 2.23 -5.36
CA TYR A 184 -21.07 1.63 -4.70
C TYR A 184 -20.53 0.40 -5.44
N GLN A 185 -21.37 -0.42 -6.03
CA GLN A 185 -20.95 -1.61 -6.77
C GLN A 185 -20.00 -1.26 -7.92
N TYR A 186 -20.36 -0.27 -8.74
CA TYR A 186 -19.51 0.18 -9.85
C TYR A 186 -18.23 0.85 -9.37
N LEU A 187 -18.27 1.57 -8.24
CA LEU A 187 -17.08 2.15 -7.63
C LEU A 187 -16.02 1.06 -7.36
N TYR A 188 -16.40 -0.05 -6.73
CA TYR A 188 -15.46 -1.14 -6.43
C TYR A 188 -15.00 -1.91 -7.67
N ILE A 189 -15.88 -2.08 -8.66
CA ILE A 189 -15.49 -2.68 -9.95
C ILE A 189 -14.45 -1.79 -10.65
N ILE A 190 -14.65 -0.47 -10.69
CA ILE A 190 -13.68 0.47 -11.26
C ILE A 190 -12.37 0.43 -10.49
N ALA A 191 -12.43 0.42 -9.15
CA ALA A 191 -11.24 0.27 -8.31
C ALA A 191 -10.49 -1.05 -8.61
N ALA A 192 -11.21 -2.16 -8.80
CA ALA A 192 -10.62 -3.43 -9.19
C ALA A 192 -9.93 -3.35 -10.56
N LEU A 193 -10.55 -2.72 -11.56
CA LEU A 193 -9.95 -2.52 -12.88
C LEU A 193 -8.69 -1.66 -12.83
N VAL A 194 -8.68 -0.61 -11.99
CA VAL A 194 -7.48 0.21 -11.73
C VAL A 194 -6.36 -0.66 -11.15
N MET A 195 -6.67 -1.59 -10.24
CA MET A 195 -5.65 -2.53 -9.72
C MET A 195 -5.19 -3.56 -10.75
N VAL A 196 -6.03 -3.98 -11.69
CA VAL A 196 -5.61 -4.83 -12.83
C VAL A 196 -4.61 -4.08 -13.71
N ILE A 197 -4.83 -2.78 -13.95
CA ILE A 197 -3.88 -1.91 -14.67
C ILE A 197 -2.56 -1.85 -13.88
N ALA A 198 -2.61 -1.63 -12.56
CA ALA A 198 -1.42 -1.62 -11.71
C ALA A 198 -0.63 -2.94 -11.77
N LEU A 199 -1.33 -4.08 -11.73
CA LEU A 199 -0.71 -5.40 -11.87
C LEU A 199 -0.04 -5.57 -13.24
N SER A 200 -0.67 -5.11 -14.31
CA SER A 200 -0.13 -5.15 -15.67
C SER A 200 1.12 -4.27 -15.80
N LEU A 201 1.10 -3.06 -15.24
CA LEU A 201 2.25 -2.15 -15.19
C LEU A 201 3.39 -2.76 -14.37
N TYR A 202 3.08 -3.35 -13.22
CA TYR A 202 4.08 -4.06 -12.42
C TYR A 202 4.75 -5.17 -13.20
N HIS A 203 3.98 -5.98 -13.95
CA HIS A 203 4.52 -7.06 -14.79
C HIS A 203 5.52 -6.54 -15.84
N VAL A 204 5.23 -5.41 -16.46
CA VAL A 204 6.14 -4.77 -17.44
C VAL A 204 7.37 -4.20 -16.75
N TRP A 205 7.18 -3.54 -15.62
CA TRP A 205 8.26 -2.80 -14.95
C TRP A 205 9.22 -3.70 -14.17
N ILE A 206 8.76 -4.84 -13.65
CA ILE A 206 9.65 -5.73 -12.92
C ILE A 206 10.79 -6.24 -13.81
N LYS A 207 10.54 -6.43 -15.10
CA LYS A 207 11.55 -6.81 -16.08
C LYS A 207 12.59 -5.72 -16.32
N LYS A 208 12.20 -4.43 -16.13
CA LYS A 208 13.05 -3.27 -16.42
C LYS A 208 13.82 -2.78 -15.21
N TYR A 209 13.19 -2.79 -14.02
CA TYR A 209 13.70 -2.11 -12.83
C TYR A 209 14.21 -3.05 -11.74
N THR A 210 14.09 -4.36 -11.90
CA THR A 210 14.61 -5.35 -10.95
C THR A 210 15.63 -6.27 -11.64
N PRO A 211 16.83 -5.80 -11.98
CA PRO A 211 17.85 -6.61 -12.63
C PRO A 211 18.49 -7.65 -11.70
N LEU A 212 18.27 -7.59 -10.39
CA LEU A 212 19.02 -8.31 -9.36
C LEU A 212 18.35 -9.60 -8.81
N GLU A 213 17.19 -9.99 -9.31
CA GLU A 213 16.57 -11.27 -8.95
C GLU A 213 16.91 -12.36 -10.02
N ARG A 214 18.22 -12.51 -10.35
CA ARG A 214 18.74 -13.68 -11.06
C ARG A 214 19.50 -14.58 -10.12
#